data_fdfedbb5a97629c13ea33408df3d2b63
#
_entry.id   fdfedbb5a97629c13ea33408df3d2b63
#
_cell.length_a   1.000
_cell.length_b   1.000
_cell.length_c   1.000
_cell.angle_alpha   90.00
_cell.angle_beta   90.00
_cell.angle_gamma   90.00
#
_symmetry.space_group_name_H-M   'P 1'
#
loop_
_entity.id
_entity.type
_entity.pdbx_description
1 polymer ?
#
loop_
_entity_poly.entity_id
_entity_poly.type
_entity_poly.pdbx_seq_one_letter_code
_entity_poly.pdbx_strand_id
1 'polypeptide(L)'
;MQTKNQFSRIIIFIAFALGLRFLIVGRVLENTEVWWLQATAIILIFYIGIGYVFRGTAKVIEETTDVLKNRTKLAGGFLQAFGTAFPDMVIGVVAALISLQVRNTDYVRAINLAIIAASTTFGSNIYNILHAVWCIYRQNLANIKHQTVLMFPFFKSAGSLKPLGEHNVKPSIKEMDGAIRVLTALTLLTAFVAISMVLFGQVKNEKIAGDLYQLIMPVGIVLFILCVSVLYYFRKSHRPQSQVKEIIEEERYYDQQGSWRIWLDLALSGIAILFTEESMVKTMEIFSHLTHIPFVVTGIVAGLIGCFGEMMVVHNFSINPKGRIGDAIVGVAMDNIVTTMGAAIVAIIGGIFLGSNSLILIFIIILTANTLLIEQISKLKNSLQNIK
;
A
#
# COMPACT_ATOMS: atom_id res chain seq x y z
N MET A 1 -21.88 -0.78 -22.85
CA MET A 1 -21.23 -1.64 -23.86
C MET A 1 -19.78 -2.04 -23.51
N GLN A 2 -19.38 -2.05 -22.23
CA GLN A 2 -18.01 -2.38 -21.77
C GLN A 2 -17.85 -3.80 -21.18
N THR A 3 -18.87 -4.65 -21.24
CA THR A 3 -19.01 -5.81 -20.37
C THR A 3 -18.46 -7.15 -20.92
N LYS A 4 -18.00 -7.22 -22.17
CA LYS A 4 -17.62 -8.52 -22.76
C LYS A 4 -16.13 -8.93 -22.65
N ASN A 5 -15.22 -8.09 -22.15
CA ASN A 5 -13.78 -8.33 -22.31
C ASN A 5 -12.92 -8.28 -21.03
N GLN A 6 -13.49 -8.30 -19.81
CA GLN A 6 -12.64 -8.24 -18.59
C GLN A 6 -11.71 -9.46 -18.48
N PHE A 7 -12.22 -10.66 -18.74
CA PHE A 7 -11.40 -11.87 -18.71
C PHE A 7 -10.26 -11.85 -19.74
N SER A 8 -10.56 -11.44 -20.97
CA SER A 8 -9.51 -11.30 -22.00
C SER A 8 -8.45 -10.28 -21.58
N ARG A 9 -8.83 -9.21 -20.88
CA ARG A 9 -7.87 -8.22 -20.33
C ARG A 9 -6.97 -8.85 -19.27
N ILE A 10 -7.51 -9.64 -18.35
CA ILE A 10 -6.73 -10.32 -17.32
C ILE A 10 -5.73 -11.29 -17.97
N ILE A 11 -6.15 -12.05 -18.99
CA ILE A 11 -5.25 -12.93 -19.74
C ILE A 11 -4.14 -12.14 -20.43
N ILE A 12 -4.46 -10.97 -20.99
CA ILE A 12 -3.46 -10.07 -21.58
C ILE A 12 -2.49 -9.57 -20.49
N PHE A 13 -2.96 -9.19 -19.33
CA PHE A 13 -2.10 -8.77 -18.22
C PHE A 13 -1.15 -9.90 -17.78
N ILE A 14 -1.63 -11.13 -17.67
CA ILE A 14 -0.79 -12.30 -17.37
C ILE A 14 0.25 -12.51 -18.47
N ALA A 15 -0.15 -12.44 -19.74
CA ALA A 15 0.78 -12.60 -20.88
C ALA A 15 1.88 -11.53 -20.87
N PHE A 16 1.53 -10.26 -20.60
CA PHE A 16 2.52 -9.19 -20.44
C PHE A 16 3.41 -9.41 -19.22
N ALA A 17 2.86 -9.79 -18.07
CA ALA A 17 3.63 -10.06 -16.85
C ALA A 17 4.66 -11.20 -17.08
N LEU A 18 4.24 -12.30 -17.71
CA LEU A 18 5.13 -13.40 -18.08
C LEU A 18 6.17 -12.95 -19.11
N GLY A 19 5.78 -12.14 -20.11
CA GLY A 19 6.70 -11.56 -21.10
C GLY A 19 7.76 -10.68 -20.43
N LEU A 20 7.36 -9.81 -19.51
CA LEU A 20 8.29 -8.99 -18.73
C LEU A 20 9.27 -9.87 -17.95
N ARG A 21 8.75 -10.89 -17.24
CA ARG A 21 9.56 -11.76 -16.40
C ARG A 21 10.55 -12.62 -17.17
N PHE A 22 10.08 -13.34 -18.18
CA PHE A 22 10.90 -14.34 -18.85
C PHE A 22 11.66 -13.82 -20.06
N LEU A 23 11.11 -12.87 -20.81
CA LEU A 23 11.77 -12.34 -22.00
C LEU A 23 12.64 -11.13 -21.65
N ILE A 24 12.08 -10.12 -20.95
CA ILE A 24 12.82 -8.88 -20.73
C ILE A 24 13.78 -9.03 -19.56
N VAL A 25 13.32 -9.47 -18.39
CA VAL A 25 14.21 -9.67 -17.24
C VAL A 25 15.15 -10.83 -17.50
N GLY A 26 14.62 -12.03 -17.77
CA GLY A 26 15.43 -13.23 -17.80
C GLY A 26 16.39 -13.31 -18.98
N ARG A 27 16.09 -12.72 -20.14
CA ARG A 27 17.00 -12.77 -21.29
C ARG A 27 17.77 -11.49 -21.55
N VAL A 28 17.19 -10.33 -21.29
CA VAL A 28 17.86 -9.06 -21.58
C VAL A 28 18.55 -8.52 -20.33
N LEU A 29 17.82 -8.34 -19.25
CA LEU A 29 18.31 -7.63 -18.09
C LEU A 29 19.38 -8.42 -17.31
N GLU A 30 19.18 -9.73 -17.11
CA GLU A 30 20.10 -10.62 -16.36
C GLU A 30 21.30 -11.10 -17.19
N ASN A 31 21.20 -11.14 -18.55
CA ASN A 31 22.25 -11.72 -19.40
C ASN A 31 23.03 -10.69 -20.23
N THR A 32 22.74 -9.40 -20.09
CA THR A 32 23.41 -8.35 -20.86
C THR A 32 24.18 -7.43 -19.92
N GLU A 33 25.46 -7.18 -20.23
CA GLU A 33 26.31 -6.20 -19.55
C GLU A 33 26.26 -4.81 -20.21
N VAL A 34 25.54 -4.67 -21.33
CA VAL A 34 25.45 -3.45 -22.11
C VAL A 34 24.49 -2.50 -21.42
N TRP A 35 25.01 -1.44 -20.78
CA TRP A 35 24.28 -0.53 -19.92
C TRP A 35 23.05 0.12 -20.57
N TRP A 36 23.13 0.52 -21.85
CA TRP A 36 21.99 1.15 -22.53
C TRP A 36 20.85 0.16 -22.83
N LEU A 37 21.16 -1.13 -23.08
CA LEU A 37 20.14 -2.17 -23.20
C LEU A 37 19.45 -2.42 -21.86
N GLN A 38 20.22 -2.47 -20.78
CA GLN A 38 19.66 -2.59 -19.43
C GLN A 38 18.79 -1.37 -19.09
N ALA A 39 19.25 -0.15 -19.36
CA ALA A 39 18.46 1.06 -19.13
C ALA A 39 17.16 1.06 -19.93
N THR A 40 17.21 0.66 -21.20
CA THR A 40 16.01 0.54 -22.05
C THR A 40 15.04 -0.52 -21.52
N ALA A 41 15.55 -1.67 -21.10
CA ALA A 41 14.74 -2.73 -20.50
C ALA A 41 14.08 -2.27 -19.19
N ILE A 42 14.81 -1.55 -18.33
CA ILE A 42 14.28 -0.96 -17.09
C ILE A 42 13.12 -0.02 -17.41
N ILE A 43 13.29 0.92 -18.32
CA ILE A 43 12.24 1.86 -18.73
C ILE A 43 11.01 1.11 -19.26
N LEU A 44 11.21 0.07 -20.07
CA LEU A 44 10.13 -0.73 -20.63
C LEU A 44 9.37 -1.51 -19.56
N ILE A 45 10.10 -2.09 -18.58
CA ILE A 45 9.49 -2.80 -17.43
C ILE A 45 8.65 -1.84 -16.60
N PHE A 46 9.15 -0.65 -16.31
CA PHE A 46 8.39 0.35 -15.58
C PHE A 46 7.16 0.81 -16.37
N TYR A 47 7.31 1.12 -17.65
CA TYR A 47 6.22 1.61 -18.47
C TYR A 47 5.10 0.56 -18.67
N ILE A 48 5.44 -0.66 -19.05
CA ILE A 48 4.47 -1.74 -19.28
C ILE A 48 4.03 -2.34 -17.95
N GLY A 49 4.96 -2.65 -17.05
CA GLY A 49 4.67 -3.30 -15.78
C GLY A 49 3.77 -2.43 -14.90
N ILE A 50 4.17 -1.20 -14.63
CA ILE A 50 3.40 -0.29 -13.76
C ILE A 50 2.25 0.36 -14.53
N GLY A 51 2.54 0.96 -15.68
CA GLY A 51 1.57 1.77 -16.41
C GLY A 51 0.41 0.96 -16.97
N TYR A 52 0.62 -0.30 -17.33
CA TYR A 52 -0.38 -1.12 -17.95
C TYR A 52 -0.81 -2.32 -17.09
N VAL A 53 0.12 -3.23 -16.74
CA VAL A 53 -0.23 -4.47 -16.05
C VAL A 53 -0.68 -4.19 -14.62
N PHE A 54 0.17 -3.55 -13.84
CA PHE A 54 -0.09 -3.26 -12.44
C PHE A 54 -1.36 -2.43 -12.24
N ARG A 55 -1.47 -1.31 -12.93
CA ARG A 55 -2.65 -0.44 -12.86
C ARG A 55 -3.93 -1.16 -13.27
N GLY A 56 -3.85 -2.02 -14.30
CA GLY A 56 -5.00 -2.77 -14.78
C GLY A 56 -5.44 -3.85 -13.81
N THR A 57 -4.51 -4.62 -13.28
CA THR A 57 -4.77 -5.69 -12.30
C THR A 57 -5.21 -5.16 -10.95
N ALA A 58 -4.59 -4.07 -10.45
CA ALA A 58 -5.01 -3.42 -9.21
C ALA A 58 -6.47 -2.97 -9.28
N LYS A 59 -6.90 -2.41 -10.41
CA LYS A 59 -8.30 -2.03 -10.61
C LYS A 59 -9.24 -3.24 -10.57
N VAL A 60 -8.87 -4.37 -11.18
CA VAL A 60 -9.66 -5.61 -11.11
C VAL A 60 -9.75 -6.12 -9.67
N ILE A 61 -8.65 -6.09 -8.92
CA ILE A 61 -8.62 -6.50 -7.51
C ILE A 61 -9.53 -5.59 -6.67
N GLU A 62 -9.44 -4.27 -6.86
CA GLU A 62 -10.29 -3.29 -6.18
C GLU A 62 -11.78 -3.58 -6.45
N GLU A 63 -12.18 -3.71 -7.72
CA GLU A 63 -13.57 -3.97 -8.10
C GLU A 63 -14.09 -5.33 -7.58
N THR A 64 -13.28 -6.39 -7.67
CA THR A 64 -13.65 -7.74 -7.20
C THR A 64 -13.75 -7.82 -5.69
N THR A 65 -12.81 -7.22 -4.96
CA THR A 65 -12.83 -7.19 -3.49
C THR A 65 -13.98 -6.37 -2.95
N ASP A 66 -14.35 -5.28 -3.60
CA ASP A 66 -15.53 -4.46 -3.25
C ASP A 66 -16.84 -5.26 -3.35
N VAL A 67 -17.00 -6.04 -4.41
CA VAL A 67 -18.20 -6.88 -4.60
C VAL A 67 -18.20 -8.05 -3.61
N LEU A 68 -17.06 -8.71 -3.42
CA LEU A 68 -16.92 -9.80 -2.45
C LEU A 68 -17.20 -9.34 -1.02
N LYS A 69 -16.77 -8.13 -0.64
CA LYS A 69 -17.11 -7.48 0.63
C LYS A 69 -18.61 -7.44 0.87
N ASN A 70 -19.36 -7.01 -0.13
CA ASN A 70 -20.81 -6.88 -0.03
C ASN A 70 -21.51 -8.24 0.06
N ARG A 71 -21.00 -9.28 -0.63
CA ARG A 71 -21.59 -10.62 -0.68
C ARG A 71 -21.21 -11.47 0.52
N THR A 72 -19.96 -11.43 0.98
CA THR A 72 -19.46 -12.30 2.04
C THR A 72 -19.69 -11.73 3.43
N LYS A 73 -20.08 -10.44 3.54
CA LYS A 73 -20.15 -9.68 4.80
C LYS A 73 -18.84 -9.75 5.60
N LEU A 74 -17.74 -10.16 4.97
CA LEU A 74 -16.41 -10.03 5.53
C LEU A 74 -16.11 -8.56 5.70
N ALA A 75 -15.49 -8.21 6.80
CA ALA A 75 -15.21 -6.86 7.27
C ALA A 75 -15.09 -5.81 6.16
N GLY A 76 -16.02 -4.88 6.16
CA GLY A 76 -16.19 -3.92 5.06
C GLY A 76 -14.97 -3.14 4.62
N GLY A 77 -14.02 -2.84 5.48
CA GLY A 77 -12.77 -2.18 5.11
C GLY A 77 -11.62 -3.16 4.81
N PHE A 78 -11.67 -4.42 5.30
CA PHE A 78 -10.54 -5.33 5.19
C PHE A 78 -10.29 -5.82 3.75
N LEU A 79 -11.33 -6.30 3.07
CA LEU A 79 -11.16 -6.77 1.69
C LEU A 79 -10.80 -5.62 0.75
N GLN A 80 -11.33 -4.42 0.98
CA GLN A 80 -10.98 -3.24 0.20
C GLN A 80 -9.52 -2.83 0.45
N ALA A 81 -9.13 -2.69 1.72
CA ALA A 81 -7.75 -2.37 2.09
C ALA A 81 -6.76 -3.46 1.64
N PHE A 82 -7.15 -4.74 1.74
CA PHE A 82 -6.35 -5.83 1.23
C PHE A 82 -6.19 -5.77 -0.30
N GLY A 83 -7.23 -5.37 -1.02
CA GLY A 83 -7.17 -5.21 -2.47
C GLY A 83 -6.30 -4.06 -2.91
N THR A 84 -6.29 -2.95 -2.18
CA THR A 84 -5.49 -1.77 -2.49
C THR A 84 -4.03 -1.91 -2.02
N ALA A 85 -3.79 -2.47 -0.84
CA ALA A 85 -2.46 -2.68 -0.27
C ALA A 85 -1.79 -4.00 -0.73
N PHE A 86 -2.51 -4.88 -1.45
CA PHE A 86 -1.99 -6.15 -1.92
C PHE A 86 -0.73 -6.03 -2.77
N PRO A 87 -0.64 -5.10 -3.72
CA PRO A 87 0.55 -4.92 -4.53
C PRO A 87 1.79 -4.62 -3.68
N ASP A 88 1.71 -3.69 -2.75
CA ASP A 88 2.83 -3.31 -1.87
C ASP A 88 3.30 -4.48 -0.99
N MET A 89 2.33 -5.21 -0.45
CA MET A 89 2.63 -6.39 0.35
C MET A 89 3.34 -7.46 -0.50
N VAL A 90 2.94 -7.64 -1.75
CA VAL A 90 3.55 -8.64 -2.66
C VAL A 90 4.98 -8.27 -3.00
N ILE A 91 5.28 -6.99 -3.31
CA ILE A 91 6.66 -6.55 -3.57
C ILE A 91 7.57 -6.92 -2.39
N GLY A 92 7.15 -6.55 -1.18
CA GLY A 92 7.89 -6.86 0.04
C GLY A 92 8.12 -8.36 0.25
N VAL A 93 7.06 -9.17 0.08
CA VAL A 93 7.14 -10.64 0.24
C VAL A 93 8.01 -11.27 -0.84
N VAL A 94 7.90 -10.86 -2.09
CA VAL A 94 8.72 -11.40 -3.20
C VAL A 94 10.19 -11.07 -2.98
N ALA A 95 10.52 -9.82 -2.62
CA ALA A 95 11.90 -9.43 -2.33
C ALA A 95 12.48 -10.22 -1.14
N ALA A 96 11.67 -10.45 -0.10
CA ALA A 96 12.08 -11.29 1.04
C ALA A 96 12.31 -12.75 0.66
N LEU A 97 11.47 -13.34 -0.15
CA LEU A 97 11.62 -14.72 -0.63
C LEU A 97 12.87 -14.88 -1.50
N ILE A 98 13.13 -13.94 -2.42
CA ILE A 98 14.35 -13.96 -3.22
C ILE A 98 15.59 -13.80 -2.32
N SER A 99 15.54 -12.90 -1.33
CA SER A 99 16.59 -12.73 -0.33
C SER A 99 16.93 -14.06 0.37
N LEU A 100 15.90 -14.81 0.80
CA LEU A 100 16.09 -16.12 1.41
C LEU A 100 16.73 -17.15 0.47
N GLN A 101 16.32 -17.18 -0.79
CA GLN A 101 16.86 -18.14 -1.78
C GLN A 101 18.36 -17.94 -2.03
N VAL A 102 18.80 -16.66 -2.09
CA VAL A 102 20.20 -16.34 -2.38
C VAL A 102 21.08 -16.24 -1.13
N ARG A 103 20.52 -16.35 0.07
CA ARG A 103 21.22 -16.13 1.35
C ARG A 103 22.46 -16.99 1.52
N ASN A 104 22.41 -18.26 1.12
CA ASN A 104 23.52 -19.20 1.28
C ASN A 104 24.56 -19.11 0.16
N THR A 105 24.22 -18.49 -0.96
CA THR A 105 25.09 -18.35 -2.14
C THR A 105 25.72 -16.97 -2.25
N ASP A 106 24.95 -15.93 -1.92
CA ASP A 106 25.37 -14.53 -1.98
C ASP A 106 24.71 -13.74 -0.84
N TYR A 107 25.38 -13.71 0.30
CA TYR A 107 24.89 -13.05 1.51
C TYR A 107 24.71 -11.54 1.35
N VAL A 108 25.60 -10.86 0.62
CA VAL A 108 25.52 -9.42 0.38
C VAL A 108 24.28 -9.08 -0.45
N ARG A 109 24.03 -9.86 -1.49
CA ARG A 109 22.83 -9.72 -2.31
C ARG A 109 21.56 -9.99 -1.51
N ALA A 110 21.58 -11.00 -0.63
CA ALA A 110 20.46 -11.28 0.26
C ALA A 110 20.11 -10.09 1.16
N ILE A 111 21.11 -9.44 1.76
CA ILE A 111 20.91 -8.22 2.56
C ILE A 111 20.30 -7.09 1.72
N ASN A 112 20.82 -6.86 0.52
CA ASN A 112 20.32 -5.80 -0.35
C ASN A 112 18.84 -6.01 -0.72
N LEU A 113 18.45 -7.24 -1.05
CA LEU A 113 17.06 -7.61 -1.33
C LEU A 113 16.16 -7.46 -0.10
N ALA A 114 16.66 -7.81 1.08
CA ALA A 114 15.93 -7.60 2.33
C ALA A 114 15.74 -6.11 2.65
N ILE A 115 16.73 -5.27 2.35
CA ILE A 115 16.60 -3.80 2.46
C ILE A 115 15.55 -3.27 1.49
N ILE A 116 15.53 -3.76 0.24
CA ILE A 116 14.47 -3.42 -0.74
C ILE A 116 13.10 -3.82 -0.17
N ALA A 117 12.95 -5.06 0.32
CA ALA A 117 11.70 -5.54 0.89
C ALA A 117 11.17 -4.63 2.00
N ALA A 118 12.03 -4.30 2.97
CA ALA A 118 11.67 -3.45 4.09
C ALA A 118 11.38 -2.01 3.65
N SER A 119 12.23 -1.42 2.81
CA SER A 119 12.09 -0.03 2.38
C SER A 119 10.89 0.18 1.44
N THR A 120 10.52 -0.81 0.63
CA THR A 120 9.31 -0.75 -0.19
C THR A 120 8.06 -0.79 0.68
N THR A 121 7.96 -1.78 1.57
CA THR A 121 6.79 -1.95 2.44
C THR A 121 6.57 -0.75 3.36
N PHE A 122 7.63 -0.20 3.95
CA PHE A 122 7.51 0.97 4.82
C PHE A 122 7.48 2.29 4.04
N GLY A 123 8.11 2.34 2.86
CA GLY A 123 8.09 3.50 1.97
C GLY A 123 6.69 3.81 1.46
N SER A 124 5.93 2.79 1.07
CA SER A 124 4.53 2.94 0.65
C SER A 124 3.67 3.62 1.72
N ASN A 125 3.83 3.19 2.97
CA ASN A 125 3.14 3.82 4.10
C ASN A 125 3.43 5.32 4.23
N ILE A 126 4.69 5.74 4.02
CA ILE A 126 5.05 7.17 4.08
C ILE A 126 4.23 7.98 3.09
N TYR A 127 4.20 7.54 1.83
CA TYR A 127 3.50 8.28 0.78
C TYR A 127 2.01 8.31 0.99
N ASN A 128 1.41 7.17 1.36
CA ASN A 128 -0.02 7.06 1.60
C ASN A 128 -0.46 7.96 2.77
N ILE A 129 0.26 7.90 3.90
CA ILE A 129 -0.01 8.73 5.08
C ILE A 129 0.18 10.21 4.77
N LEU A 130 1.29 10.61 4.14
CA LEU A 130 1.56 12.01 3.82
C LEU A 130 0.53 12.57 2.83
N HIS A 131 0.11 11.79 1.85
CA HIS A 131 -0.95 12.19 0.95
C HIS A 131 -2.29 12.38 1.67
N ALA A 132 -2.63 11.48 2.59
CA ALA A 132 -3.83 11.61 3.42
C ALA A 132 -3.76 12.84 4.34
N VAL A 133 -2.61 13.09 4.99
CA VAL A 133 -2.36 14.32 5.76
C VAL A 133 -2.64 15.55 4.91
N TRP A 134 -2.13 15.57 3.67
CA TRP A 134 -2.36 16.67 2.75
C TRP A 134 -3.85 16.83 2.43
N CYS A 135 -4.55 15.77 2.05
CA CYS A 135 -5.97 15.81 1.71
C CYS A 135 -6.81 16.35 2.88
N ILE A 136 -6.59 15.85 4.10
CA ILE A 136 -7.34 16.27 5.29
C ILE A 136 -6.97 17.69 5.71
N TYR A 137 -5.70 18.09 5.60
CA TYR A 137 -5.27 19.46 5.81
C TYR A 137 -5.99 20.43 4.86
N ARG A 138 -6.10 20.09 3.56
CA ARG A 138 -6.81 20.91 2.58
C ARG A 138 -8.31 20.99 2.90
N GLN A 139 -8.92 19.91 3.39
CA GLN A 139 -10.31 19.93 3.86
C GLN A 139 -10.46 20.83 5.10
N ASN A 140 -9.56 20.74 6.08
CA ASN A 140 -9.57 21.62 7.24
C ASN A 140 -9.43 23.09 6.83
N LEU A 141 -8.58 23.38 5.84
CA LEU A 141 -8.43 24.73 5.31
C LEU A 141 -9.71 25.25 4.63
N ALA A 142 -10.42 24.39 3.89
CA ALA A 142 -11.72 24.75 3.29
C ALA A 142 -12.75 25.06 4.38
N ASN A 143 -12.77 24.26 5.48
CA ASN A 143 -13.68 24.50 6.61
C ASN A 143 -13.37 25.83 7.33
N ILE A 144 -12.09 26.14 7.58
CA ILE A 144 -11.68 27.38 8.26
C ILE A 144 -11.97 28.61 7.42
N LYS A 145 -11.74 28.53 6.11
CA LYS A 145 -11.95 29.64 5.19
C LYS A 145 -13.41 29.80 4.76
N HIS A 146 -14.27 28.83 5.04
CA HIS A 146 -15.64 28.74 4.53
C HIS A 146 -15.72 28.94 3.00
N GLN A 147 -14.73 28.42 2.26
CA GLN A 147 -14.59 28.56 0.81
C GLN A 147 -14.09 27.27 0.18
N THR A 148 -14.42 27.09 -1.09
CA THR A 148 -13.83 26.03 -1.91
C THR A 148 -12.34 26.24 -2.07
N VAL A 149 -11.55 25.22 -1.78
CA VAL A 149 -10.07 25.23 -1.84
C VAL A 149 -9.60 24.18 -2.84
N LEU A 150 -8.69 24.55 -3.74
CA LEU A 150 -8.08 23.58 -4.66
C LEU A 150 -7.30 22.52 -3.89
N MET A 151 -7.36 21.27 -4.33
CA MET A 151 -6.57 20.18 -3.72
C MET A 151 -5.07 20.50 -3.81
N PHE A 152 -4.58 20.87 -5.00
CA PHE A 152 -3.23 21.39 -5.20
C PHE A 152 -3.31 22.84 -5.69
N PRO A 153 -2.58 23.78 -5.07
CA PRO A 153 -2.70 25.21 -5.37
C PRO A 153 -2.47 25.58 -6.84
N PHE A 154 -1.63 24.80 -7.53
CA PHE A 154 -1.21 25.08 -8.91
C PHE A 154 -1.93 24.22 -9.96
N PHE A 155 -2.71 23.19 -9.55
CA PHE A 155 -3.33 22.24 -10.46
C PHE A 155 -4.84 22.16 -10.26
N LYS A 156 -5.58 22.93 -11.06
CA LYS A 156 -7.06 22.93 -11.03
C LYS A 156 -7.65 21.56 -11.42
N SER A 157 -6.99 20.83 -12.31
CA SER A 157 -7.39 19.49 -12.75
C SER A 157 -7.38 18.43 -11.66
N ALA A 158 -6.67 18.68 -10.55
CA ALA A 158 -6.61 17.77 -9.40
C ALA A 158 -7.81 17.90 -8.46
N GLY A 159 -8.82 18.70 -8.80
CA GLY A 159 -10.05 18.84 -8.03
C GLY A 159 -9.97 19.90 -6.93
N SER A 160 -11.11 20.06 -6.26
CA SER A 160 -11.29 21.04 -5.18
C SER A 160 -12.13 20.46 -4.04
N LEU A 161 -11.97 21.03 -2.86
CA LEU A 161 -12.63 20.66 -1.63
C LEU A 161 -13.56 21.78 -1.19
N LYS A 162 -14.83 21.45 -0.93
CA LYS A 162 -15.80 22.37 -0.34
C LYS A 162 -15.80 22.27 1.18
N PRO A 163 -16.26 23.30 1.90
CA PRO A 163 -16.52 23.18 3.34
C PRO A 163 -17.47 22.03 3.66
N LEU A 164 -17.22 21.29 4.73
CA LEU A 164 -18.04 20.13 5.13
C LEU A 164 -19.50 20.49 5.39
N GLY A 165 -19.78 21.75 5.75
CA GLY A 165 -21.15 22.23 5.91
C GLY A 165 -22.00 22.12 4.64
N GLU A 166 -21.35 22.20 3.47
CA GLU A 166 -21.98 22.15 2.15
C GLU A 166 -22.10 20.73 1.56
N HIS A 167 -21.56 19.72 2.25
CA HIS A 167 -21.61 18.33 1.77
C HIS A 167 -22.89 17.62 2.22
N ASN A 168 -23.46 16.82 1.33
CA ASN A 168 -24.63 15.99 1.64
C ASN A 168 -24.31 14.87 2.63
N VAL A 169 -23.12 14.31 2.54
CA VAL A 169 -22.61 13.26 3.45
C VAL A 169 -21.48 13.84 4.27
N LYS A 170 -21.56 13.66 5.58
CA LYS A 170 -20.50 14.09 6.53
C LYS A 170 -19.89 12.87 7.19
N PRO A 171 -18.57 12.85 7.45
CA PRO A 171 -17.97 11.75 8.22
C PRO A 171 -18.58 11.69 9.61
N SER A 172 -18.81 10.49 10.12
CA SER A 172 -19.32 10.33 11.47
C SER A 172 -18.20 10.52 12.49
N ILE A 173 -18.53 11.07 13.65
CA ILE A 173 -17.58 11.21 14.78
C ILE A 173 -17.04 9.83 15.19
N LYS A 174 -17.88 8.78 15.13
CA LYS A 174 -17.48 7.41 15.47
C LYS A 174 -16.45 6.85 14.50
N GLU A 175 -16.57 7.13 13.19
CA GLU A 175 -15.59 6.72 12.19
C GLU A 175 -14.25 7.40 12.40
N MET A 176 -14.26 8.71 12.68
CA MET A 176 -13.03 9.45 12.97
C MET A 176 -12.36 8.98 14.28
N ASP A 177 -13.13 8.72 15.32
CA ASP A 177 -12.59 8.17 16.57
C ASP A 177 -12.02 6.76 16.37
N GLY A 178 -12.68 5.95 15.55
CA GLY A 178 -12.18 4.63 15.15
C GLY A 178 -10.85 4.73 14.41
N ALA A 179 -10.76 5.58 13.40
CA ALA A 179 -9.53 5.81 12.64
C ALA A 179 -8.39 6.34 13.53
N ILE A 180 -8.66 7.31 14.41
CA ILE A 180 -7.68 7.83 15.37
C ILE A 180 -7.14 6.70 16.27
N ARG A 181 -8.00 5.84 16.81
CA ARG A 181 -7.56 4.71 17.66
C ARG A 181 -6.67 3.72 16.88
N VAL A 182 -7.06 3.40 15.65
CA VAL A 182 -6.26 2.53 14.79
C VAL A 182 -4.90 3.13 14.50
N LEU A 183 -4.86 4.39 14.06
CA LEU A 183 -3.61 5.09 13.76
C LEU A 183 -2.73 5.23 15.02
N THR A 184 -3.31 5.45 16.20
CA THR A 184 -2.57 5.48 17.46
C THR A 184 -1.96 4.11 17.76
N ALA A 185 -2.72 3.02 17.60
CA ALA A 185 -2.20 1.67 17.77
C ALA A 185 -1.06 1.37 16.79
N LEU A 186 -1.21 1.74 15.51
CA LEU A 186 -0.16 1.58 14.51
C LEU A 186 1.08 2.42 14.84
N THR A 187 0.92 3.64 15.32
CA THR A 187 2.03 4.49 15.76
C THR A 187 2.82 3.82 16.88
N LEU A 188 2.13 3.24 17.87
CA LEU A 188 2.77 2.48 18.96
C LEU A 188 3.49 1.22 18.43
N LEU A 189 2.86 0.48 17.51
CA LEU A 189 3.49 -0.68 16.89
C LEU A 189 4.73 -0.30 16.08
N THR A 190 4.65 0.77 15.29
CA THR A 190 5.79 1.30 14.52
C THR A 190 6.91 1.75 15.45
N ALA A 191 6.60 2.42 16.55
CA ALA A 191 7.58 2.81 17.56
C ALA A 191 8.25 1.59 18.19
N PHE A 192 7.49 0.55 18.51
CA PHE A 192 8.03 -0.71 19.03
C PHE A 192 8.99 -1.37 18.05
N VAL A 193 8.62 -1.45 16.76
CA VAL A 193 9.48 -1.97 15.70
C VAL A 193 10.75 -1.13 15.58
N ALA A 194 10.64 0.20 15.54
CA ALA A 194 11.77 1.11 15.45
C ALA A 194 12.75 0.94 16.61
N ILE A 195 12.26 0.83 17.84
CA ILE A 195 13.07 0.59 19.03
C ILE A 195 13.77 -0.78 18.94
N SER A 196 13.04 -1.82 18.53
CA SER A 196 13.60 -3.16 18.33
C SER A 196 14.72 -3.15 17.29
N MET A 197 14.57 -2.37 16.22
CA MET A 197 15.63 -2.19 15.21
C MET A 197 16.88 -1.50 15.77
N VAL A 198 16.71 -0.46 16.56
CA VAL A 198 17.83 0.25 17.19
C VAL A 198 18.60 -0.69 18.13
N LEU A 199 17.89 -1.48 18.91
CA LEU A 199 18.50 -2.35 19.91
C LEU A 199 19.14 -3.61 19.30
N PHE A 200 18.54 -4.18 18.28
CA PHE A 200 18.93 -5.51 17.75
C PHE A 200 19.34 -5.52 16.28
N GLY A 201 19.22 -4.41 15.57
CA GLY A 201 19.26 -4.36 14.11
C GLY A 201 20.65 -4.23 13.48
N GLN A 202 21.77 -4.35 14.22
CA GLN A 202 23.11 -4.23 13.62
C GLN A 202 23.67 -5.60 13.20
N VAL A 203 23.40 -5.98 11.96
CA VAL A 203 23.94 -7.21 11.37
C VAL A 203 25.31 -6.95 10.75
N LYS A 204 26.38 -7.47 11.37
CA LYS A 204 27.75 -7.32 10.85
C LYS A 204 28.27 -8.57 10.15
N ASN A 205 27.72 -9.74 10.45
CA ASN A 205 28.13 -11.00 9.85
C ASN A 205 27.00 -12.04 9.84
N GLU A 206 27.21 -13.15 9.13
CA GLU A 206 26.21 -14.19 8.89
C GLU A 206 25.73 -14.89 10.18
N LYS A 207 26.64 -15.12 11.16
CA LYS A 207 26.28 -15.72 12.46
C LYS A 207 25.29 -14.82 13.22
N ILE A 208 25.60 -13.52 13.32
CA ILE A 208 24.74 -12.56 13.98
C ILE A 208 23.37 -12.45 13.26
N ALA A 209 23.34 -12.59 11.92
CA ALA A 209 22.10 -12.61 11.16
C ALA A 209 21.20 -13.79 11.55
N GLY A 210 21.78 -14.96 11.78
CA GLY A 210 21.05 -16.15 12.25
C GLY A 210 20.42 -15.95 13.63
N ASP A 211 21.16 -15.38 14.56
CA ASP A 211 20.68 -15.10 15.92
C ASP A 211 19.60 -14.03 15.93
N LEU A 212 19.74 -12.98 15.11
CA LEU A 212 18.72 -11.93 14.96
C LEU A 212 17.41 -12.45 14.35
N TYR A 213 17.49 -13.42 13.44
CA TYR A 213 16.29 -14.06 12.90
C TYR A 213 15.45 -14.72 13.99
N GLN A 214 16.09 -15.37 14.96
CA GLN A 214 15.40 -15.99 16.10
C GLN A 214 14.65 -14.98 16.96
N LEU A 215 15.10 -13.72 16.98
CA LEU A 215 14.42 -12.63 17.68
C LEU A 215 13.36 -11.94 16.81
N ILE A 216 13.60 -11.77 15.53
CA ILE A 216 12.70 -11.07 14.59
C ILE A 216 11.43 -11.87 14.32
N MET A 217 11.53 -13.19 14.18
CA MET A 217 10.38 -14.04 13.93
C MET A 217 9.30 -13.94 15.03
N PRO A 218 9.61 -14.06 16.32
CA PRO A 218 8.63 -13.82 17.39
C PRO A 218 8.01 -12.43 17.36
N VAL A 219 8.80 -11.39 17.06
CA VAL A 219 8.30 -10.01 16.91
C VAL A 219 7.33 -9.94 15.74
N GLY A 220 7.63 -10.56 14.61
CA GLY A 220 6.73 -10.66 13.46
C GLY A 220 5.42 -11.36 13.81
N ILE A 221 5.47 -12.47 14.55
CA ILE A 221 4.27 -13.20 15.00
C ILE A 221 3.41 -12.31 15.91
N VAL A 222 4.01 -11.66 16.90
CA VAL A 222 3.30 -10.75 17.81
C VAL A 222 2.67 -9.60 17.03
N LEU A 223 3.42 -8.98 16.11
CA LEU A 223 2.94 -7.89 15.26
C LEU A 223 1.75 -8.33 14.40
N PHE A 224 1.83 -9.52 13.79
CA PHE A 224 0.75 -10.10 12.99
C PHE A 224 -0.51 -10.30 13.82
N ILE A 225 -0.39 -10.92 15.00
CA ILE A 225 -1.51 -11.14 15.92
C ILE A 225 -2.13 -9.79 16.35
N LEU A 226 -1.31 -8.78 16.64
CA LEU A 226 -1.80 -7.45 17.01
C LEU A 226 -2.55 -6.79 15.84
N CYS A 227 -2.03 -6.86 14.62
CA CYS A 227 -2.71 -6.34 13.43
C CYS A 227 -4.08 -7.02 13.22
N VAL A 228 -4.13 -8.35 13.31
CA VAL A 228 -5.39 -9.11 13.20
C VAL A 228 -6.36 -8.74 14.32
N SER A 229 -5.86 -8.53 15.53
CA SER A 229 -6.68 -8.11 16.70
C SER A 229 -7.27 -6.73 16.50
N VAL A 230 -6.47 -5.77 15.99
CA VAL A 230 -6.93 -4.41 15.66
C VAL A 230 -7.99 -4.46 14.57
N LEU A 231 -7.79 -5.24 13.51
CA LEU A 231 -8.78 -5.45 12.43
C LEU A 231 -10.09 -6.04 12.97
N TYR A 232 -10.00 -7.06 13.83
CA TYR A 232 -11.16 -7.69 14.43
C TYR A 232 -11.94 -6.71 15.33
N TYR A 233 -11.22 -5.93 16.15
CA TYR A 233 -11.83 -4.92 17.01
C TYR A 233 -12.51 -3.82 16.18
N PHE A 234 -11.87 -3.36 15.12
CA PHE A 234 -12.42 -2.36 14.23
C PHE A 234 -13.68 -2.87 13.52
N ARG A 235 -13.69 -4.13 13.06
CA ARG A 235 -14.86 -4.79 12.48
C ARG A 235 -16.05 -4.78 13.43
N LYS A 236 -15.82 -5.11 14.71
CA LYS A 236 -16.88 -5.18 15.73
C LYS A 236 -17.44 -3.81 16.08
N SER A 237 -16.60 -2.77 16.04
CA SER A 237 -16.96 -1.38 16.39
C SER A 237 -17.71 -0.66 15.25
N HIS A 238 -17.51 -1.06 13.99
CA HIS A 238 -18.09 -0.42 12.81
C HIS A 238 -19.05 -1.38 12.10
N ARG A 239 -20.31 -1.38 12.52
CA ARG A 239 -21.38 -1.93 11.69
C ARG A 239 -21.60 -0.98 10.51
N PRO A 240 -21.62 -1.48 9.25
CA PRO A 240 -21.91 -0.62 8.10
C PRO A 240 -23.27 0.05 8.33
N GLN A 241 -23.26 1.37 8.44
CA GLN A 241 -24.51 2.13 8.43
C GLN A 241 -25.11 2.01 7.03
N SER A 242 -26.40 1.76 6.97
CA SER A 242 -27.22 1.60 5.77
C SER A 242 -27.21 2.81 4.80
N GLN A 243 -26.54 3.90 5.14
CA GLN A 243 -26.40 5.11 4.34
C GLN A 243 -25.49 4.96 3.11
N VAL A 244 -24.67 3.90 3.05
CA VAL A 244 -23.82 3.63 1.87
C VAL A 244 -24.65 3.11 0.68
N LYS A 245 -25.89 2.67 0.89
CA LYS A 245 -26.75 2.12 -0.17
C LYS A 245 -27.19 3.14 -1.23
N GLU A 246 -27.23 4.43 -0.93
CA GLU A 246 -27.71 5.45 -1.88
C GLU A 246 -26.65 6.02 -2.83
N ILE A 247 -25.37 5.69 -2.64
CA ILE A 247 -24.29 6.36 -3.39
C ILE A 247 -23.76 5.52 -4.56
N ILE A 248 -24.11 4.25 -4.67
CA ILE A 248 -23.49 3.33 -5.64
C ILE A 248 -24.56 2.62 -6.47
N GLU A 249 -25.15 3.33 -7.39
CA GLU A 249 -25.85 2.75 -8.54
C GLU A 249 -25.13 3.09 -9.86
N GLU A 250 -23.81 2.97 -9.91
CA GLU A 250 -23.15 2.60 -11.16
C GLU A 250 -23.08 1.07 -11.18
N GLU A 251 -23.85 0.45 -12.11
CA GLU A 251 -23.79 -1.00 -12.34
C GLU A 251 -22.35 -1.43 -12.61
N ARG A 252 -21.69 -1.96 -11.59
CA ARG A 252 -20.34 -2.50 -11.72
C ARG A 252 -20.42 -3.84 -12.42
N TYR A 253 -19.50 -4.10 -13.34
CA TYR A 253 -19.44 -5.37 -14.09
C TYR A 253 -19.52 -6.61 -13.19
N TYR A 254 -18.87 -6.57 -12.04
CA TYR A 254 -18.81 -7.71 -11.12
C TYR A 254 -20.06 -7.90 -10.27
N ASP A 255 -20.94 -6.92 -10.16
CA ASP A 255 -22.23 -7.07 -9.43
C ASP A 255 -23.14 -8.11 -10.08
N GLN A 256 -23.04 -8.27 -11.39
CA GLN A 256 -23.82 -9.25 -12.17
C GLN A 256 -23.13 -10.62 -12.31
N GLN A 257 -21.86 -10.76 -11.87
CA GLN A 257 -21.11 -11.99 -12.04
C GLN A 257 -21.32 -12.96 -10.86
N GLY A 258 -21.24 -14.27 -11.12
CA GLY A 258 -21.24 -15.30 -10.08
C GLY A 258 -19.99 -15.20 -9.19
N SER A 259 -20.14 -15.54 -7.90
CA SER A 259 -19.03 -15.43 -6.92
C SER A 259 -17.78 -16.22 -7.33
N TRP A 260 -17.95 -17.39 -7.96
CA TRP A 260 -16.83 -18.19 -8.47
C TRP A 260 -16.01 -17.43 -9.52
N ARG A 261 -16.69 -16.73 -10.42
CA ARG A 261 -16.04 -15.93 -11.45
C ARG A 261 -15.23 -14.79 -10.84
N ILE A 262 -15.77 -14.13 -9.84
CA ILE A 262 -15.10 -13.04 -9.13
C ILE A 262 -13.84 -13.54 -8.43
N TRP A 263 -13.91 -14.68 -7.75
CA TRP A 263 -12.74 -15.31 -7.12
C TRP A 263 -11.68 -15.72 -8.14
N LEU A 264 -12.09 -16.23 -9.29
CA LEU A 264 -11.17 -16.60 -10.37
C LEU A 264 -10.45 -15.38 -10.94
N ASP A 265 -11.19 -14.32 -11.26
CA ASP A 265 -10.62 -13.08 -11.79
C ASP A 265 -9.69 -12.39 -10.77
N LEU A 266 -10.03 -12.44 -9.48
CA LEU A 266 -9.17 -12.00 -8.39
C LEU A 266 -7.86 -12.80 -8.32
N ALA A 267 -7.95 -14.13 -8.35
CA ALA A 267 -6.77 -15.00 -8.29
C ALA A 267 -5.85 -14.82 -9.52
N LEU A 268 -6.42 -14.73 -10.71
CA LEU A 268 -5.66 -14.50 -11.96
C LEU A 268 -4.99 -13.13 -11.96
N SER A 269 -5.67 -12.10 -11.46
CA SER A 269 -5.07 -10.77 -11.30
C SER A 269 -3.92 -10.78 -10.28
N GLY A 270 -4.07 -11.54 -9.18
CA GLY A 270 -3.00 -11.76 -8.22
C GLY A 270 -1.77 -12.43 -8.85
N ILE A 271 -1.96 -13.43 -9.70
CA ILE A 271 -0.86 -14.08 -10.45
C ILE A 271 -0.14 -13.09 -11.36
N ALA A 272 -0.87 -12.25 -12.10
CA ALA A 272 -0.27 -11.23 -12.95
C ALA A 272 0.56 -10.22 -12.14
N ILE A 273 0.07 -9.82 -10.96
CA ILE A 273 0.82 -8.95 -10.05
C ILE A 273 2.09 -9.65 -9.57
N LEU A 274 2.03 -10.89 -9.09
CA LEU A 274 3.20 -11.63 -8.62
C LEU A 274 4.36 -11.63 -9.62
N PHE A 275 4.10 -11.95 -10.90
CA PHE A 275 5.15 -11.94 -11.93
C PHE A 275 5.64 -10.53 -12.27
N THR A 276 4.75 -9.55 -12.24
CA THR A 276 5.13 -8.14 -12.48
C THR A 276 6.03 -7.65 -11.34
N GLU A 277 5.68 -7.94 -10.09
CA GLU A 277 6.45 -7.55 -8.91
C GLU A 277 7.81 -8.24 -8.84
N GLU A 278 7.88 -9.53 -9.16
CA GLU A 278 9.17 -10.22 -9.27
C GLU A 278 10.07 -9.55 -10.32
N SER A 279 9.51 -9.16 -11.46
CA SER A 279 10.24 -8.42 -12.49
C SER A 279 10.71 -7.06 -11.97
N MET A 280 9.90 -6.36 -11.20
CA MET A 280 10.24 -5.05 -10.63
C MET A 280 11.33 -5.15 -9.56
N VAL A 281 11.27 -6.14 -8.65
CA VAL A 281 12.30 -6.35 -7.62
C VAL A 281 13.68 -6.57 -8.26
N LYS A 282 13.75 -7.42 -9.28
CA LYS A 282 15.00 -7.66 -10.03
C LYS A 282 15.47 -6.44 -10.79
N THR A 283 14.53 -5.70 -11.38
CA THR A 283 14.83 -4.45 -12.07
C THR A 283 15.41 -3.40 -11.11
N MET A 284 14.87 -3.30 -9.90
CA MET A 284 15.34 -2.37 -8.87
C MET A 284 16.74 -2.74 -8.37
N GLU A 285 17.01 -4.03 -8.21
CA GLU A 285 18.36 -4.50 -7.86
C GLU A 285 19.36 -4.02 -8.91
N ILE A 286 19.11 -4.27 -10.19
CA ILE A 286 20.01 -3.88 -11.29
C ILE A 286 20.09 -2.37 -11.44
N PHE A 287 18.96 -1.66 -11.30
CA PHE A 287 18.92 -0.19 -11.33
C PHE A 287 19.79 0.43 -10.23
N SER A 288 19.73 -0.09 -9.01
CA SER A 288 20.58 0.34 -7.91
C SER A 288 22.06 0.14 -8.23
N HIS A 289 22.43 -1.01 -8.80
CA HIS A 289 23.81 -1.28 -9.21
C HIS A 289 24.28 -0.34 -10.33
N LEU A 290 23.46 -0.10 -11.35
CA LEU A 290 23.80 0.76 -12.49
C LEU A 290 23.96 2.23 -12.12
N THR A 291 23.12 2.72 -11.21
CA THR A 291 23.07 4.14 -10.83
C THR A 291 23.85 4.45 -9.58
N HIS A 292 24.34 3.43 -8.86
CA HIS A 292 24.94 3.55 -7.53
C HIS A 292 24.01 4.20 -6.48
N ILE A 293 22.69 4.21 -6.73
CA ILE A 293 21.70 4.68 -5.77
C ILE A 293 21.54 3.64 -4.67
N PRO A 294 21.54 4.02 -3.37
CA PRO A 294 21.37 3.09 -2.27
C PRO A 294 20.07 2.28 -2.38
N PHE A 295 20.11 0.99 -2.07
CA PHE A 295 18.95 0.08 -2.11
C PHE A 295 17.75 0.57 -1.31
N VAL A 296 17.98 1.29 -0.20
CA VAL A 296 16.91 1.92 0.59
C VAL A 296 16.13 2.94 -0.23
N VAL A 297 16.84 3.80 -0.98
CA VAL A 297 16.19 4.82 -1.83
C VAL A 297 15.42 4.16 -2.96
N THR A 298 16.01 3.15 -3.58
CA THR A 298 15.35 2.37 -4.64
C THR A 298 14.08 1.70 -4.12
N GLY A 299 14.12 1.12 -2.92
CA GLY A 299 12.94 0.53 -2.27
C GLY A 299 11.86 1.57 -1.92
N ILE A 300 12.25 2.77 -1.46
CA ILE A 300 11.28 3.86 -1.22
C ILE A 300 10.58 4.28 -2.52
N VAL A 301 11.31 4.40 -3.62
CA VAL A 301 10.74 4.71 -4.94
C VAL A 301 9.77 3.59 -5.38
N ALA A 302 10.14 2.33 -5.13
CA ALA A 302 9.26 1.20 -5.36
C ALA A 302 7.96 1.30 -4.56
N GLY A 303 8.06 1.65 -3.27
CA GLY A 303 6.90 1.87 -2.42
C GLY A 303 5.96 2.97 -2.95
N LEU A 304 6.51 4.07 -3.50
CA LEU A 304 5.69 5.10 -4.13
C LEU A 304 4.87 4.56 -5.29
N ILE A 305 5.49 3.71 -6.10
CA ILE A 305 4.84 3.11 -7.27
C ILE A 305 3.73 2.16 -6.82
N GLY A 306 4.01 1.32 -5.82
CA GLY A 306 3.05 0.36 -5.26
C GLY A 306 1.81 1.04 -4.68
N CYS A 307 1.98 2.07 -3.87
CA CYS A 307 0.87 2.75 -3.20
C CYS A 307 0.16 3.82 -4.07
N PHE A 308 0.57 4.01 -5.32
CA PHE A 308 -0.03 5.03 -6.18
C PHE A 308 -1.54 4.82 -6.36
N GLY A 309 -2.00 3.57 -6.47
CA GLY A 309 -3.42 3.21 -6.54
C GLY A 309 -4.18 3.65 -5.29
N GLU A 310 -3.63 3.39 -4.11
CA GLU A 310 -4.19 3.79 -2.81
C GLU A 310 -4.28 5.31 -2.68
N MET A 311 -3.20 6.01 -3.03
CA MET A 311 -3.18 7.48 -3.01
C MET A 311 -4.25 8.07 -3.92
N MET A 312 -4.50 7.48 -5.10
CA MET A 312 -5.55 7.92 -6.01
C MET A 312 -6.95 7.68 -5.44
N VAL A 313 -7.18 6.56 -4.74
CA VAL A 313 -8.46 6.28 -4.05
C VAL A 313 -8.71 7.30 -2.94
N VAL A 314 -7.73 7.56 -2.09
CA VAL A 314 -7.78 8.57 -1.02
C VAL A 314 -8.06 9.96 -1.60
N HIS A 315 -7.38 10.30 -2.70
CA HIS A 315 -7.57 11.55 -3.41
C HIS A 315 -9.01 11.71 -3.92
N ASN A 316 -9.49 10.71 -4.66
CA ASN A 316 -10.82 10.71 -5.26
C ASN A 316 -11.92 10.80 -4.20
N PHE A 317 -11.79 10.09 -3.07
CA PHE A 317 -12.73 10.22 -1.97
C PHE A 317 -12.69 11.61 -1.33
N SER A 318 -11.52 12.20 -1.21
CA SER A 318 -11.37 13.53 -0.61
C SER A 318 -12.02 14.64 -1.43
N ILE A 319 -11.86 14.61 -2.77
CA ILE A 319 -12.45 15.62 -3.68
C ILE A 319 -13.89 15.30 -4.11
N ASN A 320 -14.46 14.18 -3.65
CA ASN A 320 -15.80 13.77 -4.06
C ASN A 320 -16.83 14.81 -3.61
N PRO A 321 -17.63 15.38 -4.53
CA PRO A 321 -18.59 16.42 -4.21
C PRO A 321 -19.71 15.96 -3.26
N LYS A 322 -19.91 14.64 -3.13
CA LYS A 322 -20.88 14.05 -2.18
C LYS A 322 -20.35 14.02 -0.74
N GLY A 323 -19.04 14.29 -0.51
CA GLY A 323 -18.46 14.37 0.83
C GLY A 323 -18.00 13.04 1.39
N ARG A 324 -17.12 12.31 0.66
CA ARG A 324 -16.60 10.99 1.06
C ARG A 324 -15.27 11.02 1.83
N ILE A 325 -14.91 12.14 2.45
CA ILE A 325 -13.65 12.27 3.21
C ILE A 325 -13.55 11.25 4.37
N GLY A 326 -14.68 10.83 4.95
CA GLY A 326 -14.71 9.78 5.96
C GLY A 326 -14.19 8.44 5.43
N ASP A 327 -14.58 8.06 4.20
CA ASP A 327 -14.08 6.85 3.54
C ASP A 327 -12.56 6.92 3.29
N ALA A 328 -12.04 8.10 2.91
CA ALA A 328 -10.61 8.32 2.75
C ALA A 328 -9.84 8.09 4.07
N ILE A 329 -10.35 8.64 5.18
CA ILE A 329 -9.75 8.49 6.52
C ILE A 329 -9.71 7.01 6.95
N VAL A 330 -10.84 6.31 6.80
CA VAL A 330 -10.95 4.89 7.15
C VAL A 330 -10.08 4.04 6.23
N GLY A 331 -10.07 4.32 4.92
CA GLY A 331 -9.25 3.62 3.95
C GLY A 331 -7.77 3.65 4.33
N VAL A 332 -7.21 4.84 4.56
CA VAL A 332 -5.79 5.00 4.94
C VAL A 332 -5.45 4.28 6.24
N ALA A 333 -6.34 4.36 7.26
CA ALA A 333 -6.10 3.64 8.51
C ALA A 333 -6.07 2.12 8.31
N MET A 334 -6.92 1.59 7.43
CA MET A 334 -6.97 0.17 7.10
C MET A 334 -5.79 -0.28 6.23
N ASP A 335 -5.43 0.49 5.21
CA ASP A 335 -4.28 0.22 4.34
C ASP A 335 -2.99 0.13 5.16
N ASN A 336 -2.78 1.04 6.11
CA ASN A 336 -1.64 1.01 7.02
C ASN A 336 -1.59 -0.26 7.89
N ILE A 337 -2.75 -0.79 8.33
CA ILE A 337 -2.78 -2.07 9.06
C ILE A 337 -2.36 -3.22 8.13
N VAL A 338 -2.91 -3.26 6.93
CA VAL A 338 -2.62 -4.34 5.96
C VAL A 338 -1.15 -4.33 5.56
N THR A 339 -0.58 -3.15 5.30
CA THR A 339 0.84 -3.02 4.98
C THR A 339 1.73 -3.40 6.17
N THR A 340 1.35 -3.02 7.41
CA THR A 340 2.05 -3.46 8.62
C THR A 340 1.95 -4.97 8.82
N MET A 341 0.82 -5.58 8.47
CA MET A 341 0.65 -7.03 8.48
C MET A 341 1.54 -7.70 7.41
N GLY A 342 1.69 -7.11 6.24
CA GLY A 342 2.65 -7.54 5.21
C GLY A 342 4.08 -7.52 5.75
N ALA A 343 4.49 -6.44 6.41
CA ALA A 343 5.80 -6.35 7.06
C ALA A 343 6.00 -7.43 8.15
N ALA A 344 4.95 -7.74 8.91
CA ALA A 344 4.98 -8.81 9.90
C ALA A 344 5.18 -10.19 9.24
N ILE A 345 4.51 -10.45 8.11
CA ILE A 345 4.69 -11.68 7.33
C ILE A 345 6.14 -11.78 6.83
N VAL A 346 6.69 -10.70 6.29
CA VAL A 346 8.10 -10.65 5.84
C VAL A 346 9.07 -10.93 7.00
N ALA A 347 8.79 -10.39 8.19
CA ALA A 347 9.57 -10.66 9.39
C ALA A 347 9.48 -12.14 9.82
N ILE A 348 8.30 -12.76 9.74
CA ILE A 348 8.11 -14.20 10.03
C ILE A 348 8.89 -15.07 9.04
N ILE A 349 8.89 -14.71 7.76
CA ILE A 349 9.63 -15.40 6.71
C ILE A 349 11.16 -15.26 6.93
N GLY A 350 11.61 -14.20 7.61
CA GLY A 350 13.03 -13.96 7.89
C GLY A 350 13.75 -13.15 6.82
N GLY A 351 13.01 -12.45 5.98
CA GLY A 351 13.55 -11.61 4.90
C GLY A 351 13.86 -10.16 5.29
N ILE A 352 13.47 -9.70 6.49
CA ILE A 352 13.79 -8.34 6.93
C ILE A 352 15.08 -8.33 7.74
N PHE A 353 16.13 -7.75 7.18
CA PHE A 353 17.32 -7.34 7.92
C PHE A 353 17.11 -5.88 8.35
N LEU A 354 16.82 -5.70 9.61
CA LEU A 354 16.47 -4.38 10.17
C LEU A 354 17.71 -3.51 10.45
N GLY A 355 18.86 -3.85 9.91
CA GLY A 355 20.17 -3.34 10.32
C GLY A 355 20.68 -2.08 9.63
N SER A 356 19.87 -1.32 8.94
CA SER A 356 20.31 -0.09 8.29
C SER A 356 19.85 1.15 9.05
N ASN A 357 20.77 2.09 9.34
CA ASN A 357 20.45 3.41 9.90
C ASN A 357 19.41 4.15 9.05
N SER A 358 19.37 3.89 7.74
CA SER A 358 18.41 4.49 6.81
C SER A 358 16.96 4.04 7.10
N LEU A 359 16.78 2.80 7.58
CA LEU A 359 15.45 2.30 7.97
C LEU A 359 14.94 3.01 9.23
N ILE A 360 15.83 3.35 10.16
CA ILE A 360 15.49 4.13 11.35
C ILE A 360 14.90 5.50 10.93
N LEU A 361 15.51 6.14 9.95
CA LEU A 361 14.99 7.39 9.40
C LEU A 361 13.59 7.22 8.82
N ILE A 362 13.35 6.14 8.05
CA ILE A 362 12.03 5.79 7.52
C ILE A 362 11.00 5.69 8.64
N PHE A 363 11.32 5.00 9.74
CA PHE A 363 10.41 4.87 10.89
C PHE A 363 10.14 6.20 11.58
N ILE A 364 11.14 7.06 11.74
CA ILE A 364 10.94 8.41 12.28
C ILE A 364 9.97 9.21 11.41
N ILE A 365 10.11 9.11 10.09
CA ILE A 365 9.20 9.78 9.14
C ILE A 365 7.78 9.22 9.28
N ILE A 366 7.60 7.90 9.36
CA ILE A 366 6.28 7.27 9.53
C ILE A 366 5.64 7.70 10.84
N LEU A 367 6.37 7.69 11.95
CA LEU A 367 5.87 8.12 13.25
C LEU A 367 5.41 9.59 13.23
N THR A 368 6.22 10.45 12.60
CA THR A 368 5.88 11.87 12.43
C THR A 368 4.64 12.03 11.55
N ALA A 369 4.59 11.34 10.41
CA ALA A 369 3.46 11.41 9.48
C ALA A 369 2.15 10.89 10.12
N ASN A 370 2.19 9.78 10.87
CA ASN A 370 1.04 9.27 11.62
C ASN A 370 0.56 10.27 12.68
N THR A 371 1.47 10.90 13.40
CA THR A 371 1.13 11.93 14.40
C THR A 371 0.44 13.13 13.74
N LEU A 372 0.97 13.60 12.60
CA LEU A 372 0.34 14.67 11.82
C LEU A 372 -1.04 14.25 11.30
N LEU A 373 -1.21 13.01 10.86
CA LEU A 373 -2.49 12.51 10.38
C LEU A 373 -3.53 12.50 11.50
N ILE A 374 -3.18 11.99 12.68
CA ILE A 374 -4.04 11.99 13.86
C ILE A 374 -4.45 13.42 14.25
N GLU A 375 -3.50 14.35 14.21
CA GLU A 375 -3.77 15.78 14.47
C GLU A 375 -4.76 16.37 13.47
N GLN A 376 -4.56 16.13 12.16
CA GLN A 376 -5.46 16.65 11.13
C GLN A 376 -6.87 16.05 11.23
N ILE A 377 -7.00 14.76 11.54
CA ILE A 377 -8.31 14.11 11.75
C ILE A 377 -8.99 14.70 13.00
N SER A 378 -8.24 14.95 14.07
CA SER A 378 -8.76 15.56 15.29
C SER A 378 -9.27 16.99 15.05
N LYS A 379 -8.56 17.81 14.26
CA LYS A 379 -9.03 19.13 13.83
C LYS A 379 -10.31 19.03 13.01
N LEU A 380 -10.40 18.07 12.10
CA LEU A 380 -11.58 17.84 11.29
C LEU A 380 -12.79 17.45 12.15
N LYS A 381 -12.59 16.57 13.12
CA LYS A 381 -13.62 16.18 14.09
C LYS A 381 -14.14 17.36 14.88
N ASN A 382 -13.26 18.23 15.40
CA ASN A 382 -13.65 19.42 16.14
C ASN A 382 -14.44 20.39 15.27
N SER A 383 -14.04 20.58 14.00
CA SER A 383 -14.81 21.42 13.05
C SER A 383 -16.22 20.89 12.84
N LEU A 384 -16.41 19.57 12.78
CA LEU A 384 -17.74 18.95 12.62
C LEU A 384 -18.63 19.11 13.85
N GLN A 385 -18.05 19.12 15.06
CA GLN A 385 -18.80 19.34 16.29
C GLN A 385 -19.32 20.77 16.38
N ASN A 386 -18.61 21.73 15.79
CA ASN A 386 -19.01 23.16 15.78
C ASN A 386 -20.01 23.51 14.67
N ILE A 387 -20.24 22.62 13.69
CA ILE A 387 -21.22 22.80 12.62
C ILE A 387 -22.64 22.35 13.05
N LYS A 388 -22.76 21.71 14.21
CA LYS A 388 -24.07 21.39 14.82
C LYS A 388 -24.66 22.57 15.54
#